data_9d77f3424a645599f47357676b847cd8
#
_entry.id   9d77f3424a645599f47357676b847cd8
#
_cell.length_a   1.000
_cell.length_b   1.000
_cell.length_c   1.000
_cell.angle_alpha   90.00
_cell.angle_beta   90.00
_cell.angle_gamma   90.00
#
_symmetry.space_group_name_H-M   'P 1'
#
loop_
_entity.id
_entity.type
_entity.pdbx_description
1 polymer ?
#
loop_
_entity_poly.entity_id
_entity_poly.type
_entity_poly.pdbx_seq_one_letter_code
_entity_poly.pdbx_strand_id
1 'polypeptide(L)'
;MPTTLLFNKPFNVLCQFRDAQARACLADYIDVDDVYAAGRLDRDSEGLLVLTDDGALNHKITDPANKMSKTYWVQVEGVPCAADFAPLVEGIELKDGPCLPAQVALGEPAW
;
A
#
# COMPACT_ATOMS: atom_id res chain seq x y z
N MET A 1 -10.72 -0.69 -24.38
CA MET A 1 -9.37 -0.81 -23.79
C MET A 1 -9.49 -0.65 -22.28
N PRO A 2 -8.86 -1.52 -21.48
CA PRO A 2 -8.83 -1.32 -20.03
C PRO A 2 -8.08 -0.05 -19.67
N THR A 3 -8.53 0.60 -18.61
CA THR A 3 -7.89 1.80 -18.07
C THR A 3 -7.15 1.43 -16.80
N THR A 4 -5.88 1.81 -16.72
CA THR A 4 -5.07 1.63 -15.52
C THR A 4 -4.38 2.94 -15.19
N LEU A 5 -4.52 3.37 -13.94
CA LEU A 5 -3.92 4.60 -13.44
C LEU A 5 -2.86 4.27 -12.40
N LEU A 6 -1.77 5.00 -12.46
CA LEU A 6 -0.75 5.02 -11.42
C LEU A 6 -0.88 6.34 -10.68
N PHE A 7 -1.24 6.27 -9.42
CA PHE A 7 -1.48 7.45 -8.60
C PHE A 7 -0.51 7.51 -7.43
N ASN A 8 0.13 8.65 -7.25
CA ASN A 8 0.92 8.91 -6.06
C ASN A 8 -0.01 9.47 -4.99
N LYS A 9 -0.54 8.59 -4.15
CA LYS A 9 -1.51 8.98 -3.12
C LYS A 9 -0.85 9.90 -2.08
N PRO A 10 -1.41 11.10 -1.85
CA PRO A 10 -0.89 11.98 -0.81
C PRO A 10 -1.16 11.46 0.61
N PHE A 11 -0.39 11.96 1.55
CA PHE A 11 -0.65 11.78 2.98
C PHE A 11 -2.03 12.33 3.34
N ASN A 12 -2.70 11.68 4.27
CA ASN A 12 -3.98 12.10 4.83
C ASN A 12 -5.17 12.04 3.86
N VAL A 13 -5.06 11.19 2.84
CA VAL A 13 -6.12 10.92 1.87
C VAL A 13 -6.60 9.48 2.04
N LEU A 14 -7.92 9.31 2.14
CA LEU A 14 -8.54 7.99 2.26
C LEU A 14 -8.49 7.25 0.92
N CYS A 15 -8.17 5.96 0.97
CA CYS A 15 -8.09 5.10 -0.21
C CYS A 15 -9.48 4.58 -0.60
N GLN A 16 -10.39 5.51 -0.86
CA GLN A 16 -11.77 5.24 -1.25
C GLN A 16 -12.33 6.47 -1.98
N PHE A 17 -13.42 6.28 -2.71
CA PHE A 17 -14.01 7.35 -3.52
C PHE A 17 -15.13 8.12 -2.81
N ARG A 18 -15.54 7.69 -1.62
CA ARG A 18 -16.58 8.35 -0.84
C ARG A 18 -16.22 8.36 0.64
N ASP A 19 -16.63 9.41 1.33
CA ASP A 19 -16.48 9.49 2.76
C ASP A 19 -17.66 10.26 3.37
N ALA A 20 -18.39 9.61 4.28
CA ALA A 20 -19.54 10.20 4.94
C ALA A 20 -19.17 11.39 5.83
N GLN A 21 -17.92 11.51 6.26
CA GLN A 21 -17.42 12.60 7.08
C GLN A 21 -16.74 13.70 6.25
N ALA A 22 -16.85 13.62 4.94
CA ALA A 22 -16.27 14.58 3.99
C ALA A 22 -14.75 14.77 4.15
N ARG A 23 -14.04 13.74 4.62
CA ARG A 23 -12.57 13.76 4.65
C ARG A 23 -12.02 13.63 3.24
N ALA A 24 -10.78 14.11 3.02
CA ALA A 24 -10.13 13.98 1.73
C ALA A 24 -10.04 12.50 1.30
N CYS A 25 -10.42 12.22 0.08
CA CYS A 25 -10.45 10.86 -0.46
C CYS A 25 -10.05 10.87 -1.94
N LEU A 26 -10.02 9.69 -2.55
CA LEU A 26 -9.57 9.54 -3.94
C LEU A 26 -10.40 10.36 -4.93
N ALA A 27 -11.69 10.57 -4.68
CA ALA A 27 -12.56 11.34 -5.57
C ALA A 27 -12.10 12.79 -5.72
N ASP A 28 -11.38 13.34 -4.74
CA ASP A 28 -10.87 14.70 -4.80
C ASP A 28 -9.71 14.87 -5.79
N TYR A 29 -9.09 13.77 -6.19
CA TYR A 29 -7.90 13.76 -7.04
C TYR A 29 -8.09 13.04 -8.37
N ILE A 30 -8.99 12.05 -8.42
CA ILE A 30 -9.15 11.16 -9.56
C ILE A 30 -10.51 11.40 -10.19
N ASP A 31 -10.50 11.88 -11.44
CA ASP A 31 -11.69 12.21 -12.22
C ASP A 31 -11.90 11.20 -13.34
N VAL A 32 -11.65 9.95 -13.07
CA VAL A 32 -11.87 8.85 -14.01
C VAL A 32 -12.90 7.90 -13.39
N ASP A 33 -13.99 7.63 -14.11
CA ASP A 33 -15.03 6.75 -13.63
C ASP A 33 -14.65 5.27 -13.78
N ASP A 34 -15.27 4.44 -12.94
CA ASP A 34 -15.24 2.98 -13.05
C ASP A 34 -13.85 2.34 -12.89
N VAL A 35 -12.93 3.03 -12.23
CA VAL A 35 -11.66 2.43 -11.80
C VAL A 35 -11.69 2.15 -10.31
N TYR A 36 -11.01 1.08 -9.90
CA TYR A 36 -10.99 0.60 -8.53
C TYR A 36 -9.56 0.40 -8.07
N ALA A 37 -9.30 0.73 -6.81
CA ALA A 37 -7.96 0.56 -6.25
C ALA A 37 -7.59 -0.92 -6.17
N ALA A 38 -6.39 -1.25 -6.66
CA ALA A 38 -5.80 -2.56 -6.53
C ALA A 38 -5.03 -2.60 -5.21
N GLY A 39 -5.72 -2.96 -4.14
CA GLY A 39 -5.22 -2.88 -2.78
C GLY A 39 -5.55 -1.55 -2.13
N ARG A 40 -4.96 -1.31 -0.97
CA ARG A 40 -5.22 -0.11 -0.19
C ARG A 40 -3.94 0.40 0.45
N LEU A 41 -3.82 1.72 0.52
CA LEU A 41 -2.86 2.39 1.38
C LEU A 41 -3.64 3.06 2.51
N ASP A 42 -3.08 3.05 3.70
CA ASP A 42 -3.68 3.73 4.83
C ASP A 42 -3.76 5.24 4.60
N ARG A 43 -4.63 5.92 5.34
CA ARG A 43 -4.79 7.36 5.23
C ARG A 43 -3.47 8.11 5.44
N ASP A 44 -2.68 7.65 6.40
CA ASP A 44 -1.39 8.23 6.76
C ASP A 44 -0.20 7.67 5.98
N SER A 45 -0.45 6.82 4.99
CA SER A 45 0.57 6.34 4.07
C SER A 45 0.48 7.11 2.76
N GLU A 46 1.61 7.32 2.12
CA GLU A 46 1.68 7.95 0.81
C GLU A 46 2.47 7.10 -0.17
N GLY A 47 2.22 7.27 -1.44
CA GLY A 47 2.95 6.56 -2.47
C GLY A 47 2.07 5.91 -3.53
N LEU A 48 2.63 4.94 -4.23
CA LEU A 48 2.02 4.33 -5.40
C LEU A 48 0.74 3.56 -5.06
N LEU A 49 -0.32 3.94 -5.73
CA LEU A 49 -1.59 3.23 -5.74
C LEU A 49 -1.96 2.95 -7.20
N VAL A 50 -2.27 1.70 -7.51
CA VAL A 50 -2.74 1.30 -8.83
C VAL A 50 -4.26 1.25 -8.81
N LEU A 51 -4.90 1.88 -9.79
CA LEU A 51 -6.35 1.81 -9.97
C LEU A 51 -6.63 1.32 -11.38
N THR A 52 -7.59 0.43 -11.51
CA THR A 52 -7.90 -0.17 -12.81
C THR A 52 -9.37 -0.58 -12.90
N ASP A 53 -9.88 -0.60 -14.12
CA ASP A 53 -11.16 -1.23 -14.45
C ASP A 53 -11.01 -2.70 -14.87
N ASP A 54 -9.78 -3.19 -14.97
CA ASP A 54 -9.49 -4.58 -15.31
C ASP A 54 -9.49 -5.45 -14.05
N GLY A 55 -10.58 -6.20 -13.85
CA GLY A 55 -10.72 -7.06 -12.68
C GLY A 55 -9.67 -8.16 -12.58
N ALA A 56 -9.21 -8.68 -13.72
CA ALA A 56 -8.17 -9.71 -13.73
C ALA A 56 -6.82 -9.14 -13.27
N LEU A 57 -6.48 -7.94 -13.71
CA LEU A 57 -5.27 -7.25 -13.25
C LEU A 57 -5.35 -6.92 -11.76
N ASN A 58 -6.50 -6.41 -11.31
CA ASN A 58 -6.71 -6.10 -9.90
C ASN A 58 -6.51 -7.34 -9.03
N HIS A 59 -7.12 -8.45 -9.42
CA HIS A 59 -6.97 -9.73 -8.71
C HIS A 59 -5.51 -10.20 -8.68
N LYS A 60 -4.80 -10.08 -9.81
CA LYS A 60 -3.39 -10.48 -9.90
C LYS A 60 -2.51 -9.69 -8.93
N ILE A 61 -2.80 -8.40 -8.76
CA ILE A 61 -2.03 -7.53 -7.87
C ILE A 61 -2.37 -7.81 -6.40
N THR A 62 -3.64 -8.04 -6.08
CA THR A 62 -4.13 -8.06 -4.70
C THR A 62 -4.16 -9.44 -4.07
N ASP A 63 -4.21 -10.52 -4.86
CA ASP A 63 -4.29 -11.87 -4.33
C ASP A 63 -2.95 -12.29 -3.71
N PRO A 64 -2.91 -12.60 -2.41
CA PRO A 64 -1.67 -13.03 -1.75
C PRO A 64 -1.02 -14.26 -2.39
N ALA A 65 -1.82 -15.11 -3.04
CA ALA A 65 -1.30 -16.30 -3.72
C ALA A 65 -0.36 -15.97 -4.88
N ASN A 66 -0.48 -14.80 -5.47
CA ASN A 66 0.40 -14.34 -6.55
C ASN A 66 1.73 -13.78 -6.06
N LYS A 67 1.89 -13.63 -4.75
CA LYS A 67 3.15 -13.23 -4.09
C LYS A 67 3.79 -11.97 -4.69
N MET A 68 2.98 -11.00 -5.10
CA MET A 68 3.50 -9.75 -5.62
C MET A 68 4.12 -8.94 -4.48
N SER A 69 5.41 -8.64 -4.60
CA SER A 69 6.12 -7.87 -3.58
C SER A 69 5.67 -6.41 -3.56
N LYS A 70 5.57 -5.86 -2.36
CA LYS A 70 5.33 -4.44 -2.13
C LYS A 70 6.45 -3.90 -1.25
N THR A 71 6.98 -2.75 -1.62
CA THR A 71 8.07 -2.11 -0.89
C THR A 71 7.59 -0.85 -0.20
N TYR A 72 7.93 -0.73 1.08
CA TYR A 72 7.56 0.43 1.88
C TYR A 72 8.80 1.05 2.51
N TRP A 73 8.86 2.38 2.48
CA TRP A 73 9.75 3.14 3.33
C TRP A 73 9.03 3.44 4.63
N VAL A 74 9.59 2.99 5.74
CA VAL A 74 8.99 3.18 7.06
C VAL A 74 9.98 3.90 7.96
N GLN A 75 9.60 5.08 8.43
CA GLN A 75 10.38 5.81 9.41
C GLN A 75 10.00 5.33 10.81
N VAL A 76 11.00 4.93 11.57
CA VAL A 76 10.80 4.43 12.94
C VAL A 76 11.55 5.32 13.93
N GLU A 77 11.08 5.31 15.19
CA GLU A 77 11.76 6.02 16.27
C GLU A 77 13.06 5.31 16.68
N GLY A 78 14.04 6.08 17.09
CA GLY A 78 15.31 5.57 17.55
C GLY A 78 16.26 5.24 16.39
N VAL A 79 17.31 4.49 16.71
CA VAL A 79 18.31 4.06 15.72
C VAL A 79 18.39 2.53 15.78
N PRO A 80 17.51 1.85 15.03
CA PRO A 80 17.49 0.39 15.04
C PRO A 80 18.69 -0.20 14.30
N CYS A 81 19.05 -1.42 14.66
CA CYS A 81 20.01 -2.22 13.91
C CYS A 81 19.30 -3.37 13.18
N ALA A 82 20.00 -4.05 12.28
CA ALA A 82 19.41 -5.12 11.49
C ALA A 82 18.79 -6.23 12.35
N ALA A 83 19.37 -6.51 13.52
CA ALA A 83 18.84 -7.54 14.43
C ALA A 83 17.46 -7.22 14.98
N ASP A 84 17.09 -5.95 15.05
CA ASP A 84 15.78 -5.53 15.55
C ASP A 84 14.66 -5.96 14.60
N PHE A 85 14.97 -6.25 13.34
CA PHE A 85 14.01 -6.63 12.32
C PHE A 85 13.96 -8.14 12.06
N ALA A 86 14.74 -8.93 12.78
CA ALA A 86 14.78 -10.38 12.60
C ALA A 86 13.38 -11.02 12.65
N PRO A 87 12.47 -10.63 13.57
CA PRO A 87 11.10 -11.18 13.56
C PRO A 87 10.33 -10.96 12.26
N LEU A 88 10.54 -9.83 11.58
CA LEU A 88 9.88 -9.54 10.30
C LEU A 88 10.45 -10.41 9.18
N VAL A 89 11.76 -10.65 9.19
CA VAL A 89 12.43 -11.50 8.20
C VAL A 89 12.02 -12.96 8.35
N GLU A 90 11.81 -13.42 9.57
CA GLU A 90 11.38 -14.78 9.86
C GLU A 90 9.88 -15.00 9.73
N GLY A 91 9.11 -13.91 9.73
CA GLY A 91 7.67 -13.94 9.76
C GLY A 91 7.16 -13.77 11.18
N ILE A 92 6.35 -12.75 11.39
CA ILE A 92 5.80 -12.43 12.70
C ILE A 92 4.32 -12.82 12.75
N GLU A 93 3.86 -13.25 13.94
CA GLU A 93 2.45 -13.50 14.17
C GLU A 93 1.79 -12.24 14.71
N LEU A 94 0.80 -11.74 13.98
CA LEU A 94 0.01 -10.60 14.38
C LEU A 94 -1.33 -11.06 14.93
N LYS A 95 -2.07 -10.10 15.50
CA LYS A 95 -3.42 -10.34 16.04
C LYS A 95 -4.36 -10.97 15.01
N ASP A 96 -4.19 -10.62 13.73
CA ASP A 96 -5.02 -11.12 12.62
C ASP A 96 -4.47 -12.41 11.99
N GLY A 97 -3.35 -12.94 12.49
CA GLY A 97 -2.72 -14.13 11.99
C GLY A 97 -1.24 -13.97 11.68
N PRO A 98 -0.59 -15.04 11.20
CA PRO A 98 0.83 -14.98 10.86
C PRO A 98 1.09 -14.14 9.61
N CYS A 99 2.19 -13.44 9.60
CA CYS A 99 2.70 -12.73 8.42
C CYS A 99 3.73 -13.57 7.70
N LEU A 100 3.77 -13.47 6.37
CA LEU A 100 4.85 -14.05 5.59
C LEU A 100 6.18 -13.33 5.90
N PRO A 101 7.32 -14.03 5.75
CA PRO A 101 8.61 -13.39 5.90
C PRO A 101 8.77 -12.18 4.99
N ALA A 102 9.44 -11.15 5.50
CA ALA A 102 9.70 -9.92 4.77
C ALA A 102 11.19 -9.75 4.51
N GLN A 103 11.52 -9.00 3.47
CA GLN A 103 12.88 -8.53 3.24
C GLN A 103 12.99 -7.13 3.83
N VAL A 104 13.99 -6.93 4.68
CA VAL A 104 14.19 -5.67 5.40
C VAL A 104 15.61 -5.17 5.17
N ALA A 105 15.73 -3.89 4.85
CA ALA A 105 17.00 -3.23 4.70
C ALA A 105 16.97 -1.88 5.42
N LEU A 106 18.08 -1.49 6.01
CA LEU A 106 18.27 -0.16 6.56
C LEU A 106 18.76 0.76 5.44
N GLY A 107 18.22 1.98 5.39
CA GLY A 107 18.64 2.92 4.38
C GLY A 107 18.04 4.30 4.62
N GLU A 108 18.50 5.24 3.82
CA GLU A 108 17.96 6.59 3.80
C GLU A 108 17.29 6.84 2.45
N PRO A 109 16.11 7.46 2.42
CA PRO A 109 15.47 7.79 1.15
C PRO A 109 16.24 8.87 0.40
N ALA A 110 16.08 8.89 -0.92
CA ALA A 110 16.75 9.86 -1.78
C ALA A 110 16.13 11.27 -1.73
N TRP A 111 15.02 11.40 -1.01
CA TRP A 111 14.33 12.68 -0.87
C TRP A 111 14.46 13.29 0.51
#